data_03e34a471a7d7b719bbdaaab321ecdbb
#
_entry.id   03e34a471a7d7b719bbdaaab321ecdbb
#
_cell.length_a   1.000
_cell.length_b   1.000
_cell.length_c   1.000
_cell.angle_alpha   90.00
_cell.angle_beta   90.00
_cell.angle_gamma   90.00
#
_symmetry.space_group_name_H-M   'P 1'
#
loop_
_entity.id
_entity.type
_entity.pdbx_description
1 polymer ?
#
loop_
_entity_poly.entity_id
_entity_poly.type
_entity_poly.pdbx_seq_one_letter_code
_entity_poly.pdbx_strand_id
1 'polypeptide(L)'
;IERCTPRILRLAPRFTPWQAPPDMDELTQIQAYTQLWTIKEALYKIADQPSVRFYEDLQIPHFQALAPCQQALITCPEGDKAYEVQSFFWEGYIWSMVGEE
;
A
#
# COMPACT_ATOMS: atom_id res chain seq x y z
N ILE A 1 -0.10 11.60 3.68
CA ILE A 1 -1.22 11.33 4.57
C ILE A 1 -2.53 11.30 3.79
N GLU A 2 -3.32 10.28 4.02
CA GLU A 2 -4.57 10.07 3.29
C GLU A 2 -5.73 9.92 4.27
N ARG A 3 -6.85 10.54 3.91
CA ARG A 3 -8.09 10.38 4.64
C ARG A 3 -8.80 9.12 4.18
N CYS A 4 -9.31 8.32 5.13
CA CYS A 4 -10.10 7.14 4.82
C CYS A 4 -11.49 7.54 4.35
N THR A 5 -11.82 7.25 3.10
CA THR A 5 -13.16 7.51 2.54
C THR A 5 -13.66 6.32 1.75
N PRO A 6 -14.99 6.14 1.62
CA PRO A 6 -15.54 5.02 0.85
C PRO A 6 -15.14 5.00 -0.62
N ARG A 7 -14.72 6.14 -1.15
CA ARG A 7 -14.27 6.26 -2.54
C ARG A 7 -13.15 5.29 -2.87
N ILE A 8 -12.30 4.96 -1.88
CA ILE A 8 -11.16 4.06 -2.09
C ILE A 8 -11.61 2.68 -2.58
N LEU A 9 -12.81 2.25 -2.21
CA LEU A 9 -13.32 0.93 -2.63
C LEU A 9 -13.49 0.83 -4.14
N ARG A 10 -13.85 1.93 -4.79
CA ARG A 10 -14.00 1.97 -6.25
C ARG A 10 -12.66 2.08 -6.96
N LEU A 11 -11.67 2.68 -6.33
CA LEU A 11 -10.36 2.91 -6.91
C LEU A 11 -9.43 1.72 -6.74
N ALA A 12 -9.66 0.90 -5.72
CA ALA A 12 -8.74 -0.18 -5.33
C ALA A 12 -8.33 -1.11 -6.48
N PRO A 13 -9.24 -1.58 -7.35
CA PRO A 13 -8.84 -2.48 -8.43
C PRO A 13 -7.84 -1.86 -9.41
N ARG A 14 -7.70 -0.55 -9.41
CA ARG A 14 -6.77 0.15 -10.31
C ARG A 14 -5.36 0.20 -9.77
N PHE A 15 -5.17 -0.01 -8.47
CA PHE A 15 -3.83 0.12 -7.89
C PHE A 15 -3.33 -1.11 -7.14
N THR A 16 -4.18 -2.11 -6.90
CA THR A 16 -3.75 -3.31 -6.19
C THR A 16 -4.54 -4.54 -6.63
N PRO A 17 -3.87 -5.71 -6.77
CA PRO A 17 -4.55 -6.99 -6.97
C PRO A 17 -5.14 -7.56 -5.69
N TRP A 18 -4.72 -7.05 -4.52
CA TRP A 18 -5.22 -7.55 -3.25
C TRP A 18 -6.72 -7.30 -3.11
N GLN A 19 -7.43 -8.32 -2.67
CA GLN A 19 -8.86 -8.23 -2.42
C GLN A 19 -9.15 -8.53 -0.96
N ALA A 20 -9.95 -7.67 -0.35
CA ALA A 20 -10.37 -7.87 1.03
C ALA A 20 -11.16 -9.18 1.19
N PRO A 21 -10.95 -9.94 2.27
CA PRO A 21 -11.77 -11.10 2.55
C PRO A 21 -13.26 -10.72 2.60
N PRO A 22 -14.17 -11.61 2.13
CA PRO A 22 -15.59 -11.27 2.07
C PRO A 22 -16.24 -10.99 3.42
N ASP A 23 -15.66 -11.51 4.50
CA ASP A 23 -16.17 -11.31 5.86
C ASP A 23 -15.63 -10.05 6.55
N MET A 24 -14.72 -9.34 5.89
CA MET A 24 -14.20 -8.08 6.42
C MET A 24 -15.28 -7.00 6.30
N ASP A 25 -15.54 -6.26 7.38
CA ASP A 25 -16.54 -5.20 7.34
C ASP A 25 -16.08 -4.03 6.46
N GLU A 26 -17.05 -3.22 6.04
CA GLU A 26 -16.78 -2.13 5.10
C GLU A 26 -15.78 -1.11 5.63
N LEU A 27 -15.91 -0.74 6.90
CA LEU A 27 -14.99 0.24 7.50
C LEU A 27 -13.55 -0.27 7.47
N THR A 28 -13.37 -1.54 7.84
CA THR A 28 -12.04 -2.16 7.82
C THR A 28 -11.50 -2.26 6.39
N GLN A 29 -12.36 -2.57 5.42
CA GLN A 29 -11.97 -2.59 4.01
C GLN A 29 -11.47 -1.21 3.55
N ILE A 30 -12.20 -0.16 3.90
CA ILE A 30 -11.80 1.22 3.56
C ILE A 30 -10.44 1.53 4.15
N GLN A 31 -10.21 1.18 5.40
CA GLN A 31 -8.93 1.42 6.07
C GLN A 31 -7.80 0.61 5.42
N ALA A 32 -8.04 -0.66 5.12
CA ALA A 32 -7.03 -1.52 4.52
C ALA A 32 -6.62 -1.05 3.12
N TYR A 33 -7.57 -0.70 2.27
CA TYR A 33 -7.26 -0.19 0.95
C TYR A 33 -6.58 1.17 1.00
N THR A 34 -6.96 2.03 1.94
CA THR A 34 -6.30 3.31 2.15
C THR A 34 -4.85 3.09 2.59
N GLN A 35 -4.61 2.14 3.48
CA GLN A 35 -3.26 1.75 3.88
C GLN A 35 -2.42 1.31 2.67
N LEU A 36 -2.97 0.41 1.83
CA LEU A 36 -2.28 -0.03 0.62
C LEU A 36 -1.91 1.14 -0.29
N TRP A 37 -2.84 2.06 -0.47
CA TRP A 37 -2.59 3.25 -1.27
C TRP A 37 -1.41 4.06 -0.73
N THR A 38 -1.38 4.31 0.60
CA THR A 38 -0.29 5.09 1.21
C THR A 38 1.05 4.39 1.09
N ILE A 39 1.07 3.06 1.22
CA ILE A 39 2.30 2.27 1.06
C ILE A 39 2.81 2.40 -0.37
N LYS A 40 1.93 2.21 -1.35
CA LYS A 40 2.33 2.28 -2.76
C LYS A 40 2.79 3.68 -3.15
N GLU A 41 2.15 4.73 -2.64
CA GLU A 41 2.62 6.09 -2.88
C GLU A 41 4.02 6.33 -2.30
N ALA A 42 4.28 5.84 -1.09
CA ALA A 42 5.59 5.98 -0.48
C ALA A 42 6.66 5.23 -1.28
N LEU A 43 6.34 4.02 -1.72
CA LEU A 43 7.26 3.25 -2.58
C LEU A 43 7.51 3.95 -3.91
N TYR A 44 6.47 4.50 -4.52
CA TYR A 44 6.59 5.18 -5.80
C TYR A 44 7.54 6.38 -5.72
N LYS A 45 7.45 7.12 -4.63
CA LYS A 45 8.30 8.29 -4.42
C LYS A 45 9.78 7.92 -4.29
N ILE A 46 10.09 6.84 -3.57
CA ILE A 46 11.49 6.44 -3.41
C ILE A 46 12.03 5.69 -4.63
N ALA A 47 11.17 5.09 -5.44
CA ALA A 47 11.59 4.41 -6.66
C ALA A 47 12.27 5.38 -7.64
N ASP A 48 11.74 6.60 -7.74
CA ASP A 48 12.31 7.69 -8.53
C ASP A 48 12.70 7.27 -9.95
N GLN A 49 11.88 6.41 -10.56
CA GLN A 49 12.10 5.92 -11.92
C GLN A 49 10.80 6.01 -12.70
N PRO A 50 10.79 6.69 -13.85
CA PRO A 50 9.56 6.88 -14.62
C PRO A 50 9.00 5.57 -15.20
N SER A 51 9.83 4.54 -15.31
CA SER A 51 9.39 3.24 -15.83
C SER A 51 8.70 2.35 -14.80
N VAL A 52 8.68 2.73 -13.52
CA VAL A 52 8.04 1.95 -12.48
C VAL A 52 6.52 2.03 -12.64
N ARG A 53 5.88 0.86 -12.70
CA ARG A 53 4.42 0.75 -12.85
C ARG A 53 3.79 0.60 -11.47
N PHE A 54 2.87 1.50 -11.16
CA PHE A 54 2.26 1.59 -9.83
C PHE A 54 1.58 0.29 -9.40
N TYR A 55 0.82 -0.31 -10.30
CA TYR A 55 0.07 -1.54 -10.01
C TYR A 55 0.99 -2.76 -9.92
N GLU A 56 1.85 -2.97 -10.92
CA GLU A 56 2.60 -4.21 -11.07
C GLU A 56 3.92 -4.24 -10.32
N ASP A 57 4.62 -3.11 -10.26
CA ASP A 57 6.00 -3.08 -9.76
C ASP A 57 6.12 -2.74 -8.28
N LEU A 58 5.09 -2.16 -7.69
CA LEU A 58 5.05 -1.85 -6.27
C LEU A 58 4.22 -2.91 -5.57
N GLN A 59 4.90 -3.86 -4.90
CA GLN A 59 4.24 -5.05 -4.38
C GLN A 59 4.32 -5.14 -2.87
N ILE A 60 3.23 -5.59 -2.27
CA ILE A 60 3.18 -5.94 -0.87
C ILE A 60 2.72 -7.42 -0.82
N PRO A 61 3.66 -8.38 -1.01
CA PRO A 61 3.30 -9.77 -1.33
C PRO A 61 2.42 -10.48 -0.31
N HIS A 62 2.59 -10.15 0.95
CA HIS A 62 1.82 -10.76 2.02
C HIS A 62 1.14 -9.67 2.83
N PHE A 63 0.39 -8.81 2.12
CA PHE A 63 -0.25 -7.67 2.77
C PHE A 63 -1.13 -8.11 3.93
N GLN A 64 -0.85 -7.53 5.10
CA GLN A 64 -1.65 -7.72 6.30
C GLN A 64 -2.37 -6.42 6.59
N ALA A 65 -3.69 -6.47 6.48
CA ALA A 65 -4.52 -5.29 6.70
C ALA A 65 -4.30 -4.71 8.09
N LEU A 66 -4.03 -3.41 8.13
CA LEU A 66 -3.84 -2.61 9.34
C LEU A 66 -2.62 -2.99 10.19
N ALA A 67 -1.75 -3.86 9.71
CA ALA A 67 -0.50 -4.14 10.40
C ALA A 67 0.40 -2.88 10.40
N PRO A 68 0.98 -2.53 11.56
CA PRO A 68 1.82 -1.32 11.64
C PRO A 68 3.14 -1.44 10.90
N CYS A 69 3.66 -2.65 10.71
CA CYS A 69 4.92 -2.90 10.02
C CYS A 69 4.77 -4.09 9.09
N GLN A 70 5.27 -3.97 7.87
CA GLN A 70 5.29 -5.08 6.94
C GLN A 70 6.28 -4.82 5.81
N GLN A 71 6.55 -5.84 5.03
CA GLN A 71 7.51 -5.77 3.94
C GLN A 71 6.85 -5.45 2.62
N ALA A 72 7.58 -4.72 1.78
CA ALA A 72 7.18 -4.41 0.41
C ALA A 72 8.35 -4.57 -0.53
N LEU A 73 8.04 -4.69 -1.82
CA LEU A 73 9.04 -4.86 -2.86
C LEU A 73 8.82 -3.86 -3.98
N ILE A 74 9.92 -3.37 -4.54
CA ILE A 74 9.90 -2.66 -5.81
C ILE A 74 10.57 -3.55 -6.84
N THR A 75 9.84 -3.90 -7.89
CA THR A 75 10.38 -4.68 -9.00
C THR A 75 11.20 -3.78 -9.89
N CYS A 76 12.47 -4.12 -10.07
CA CYS A 76 13.41 -3.36 -10.91
C CYS A 76 14.02 -4.29 -11.95
N PRO A 77 14.48 -3.75 -13.10
CA PRO A 77 15.13 -4.57 -14.12
C PRO A 77 16.35 -5.35 -13.59
N GLU A 78 17.08 -4.78 -12.64
CA GLU A 78 18.25 -5.40 -12.03
C GLU A 78 17.92 -6.31 -10.85
N GLY A 79 16.65 -6.46 -10.52
CA GLY A 79 16.19 -7.31 -9.42
C GLY A 79 15.31 -6.56 -8.43
N ASP A 80 14.56 -7.30 -7.65
CA ASP A 80 13.64 -6.71 -6.68
C ASP A 80 14.40 -6.12 -5.50
N LYS A 81 13.91 -4.97 -5.02
CA LYS A 81 14.42 -4.33 -3.82
C LYS A 81 13.38 -4.43 -2.70
N ALA A 82 13.82 -4.89 -1.53
CA ALA A 82 12.95 -5.07 -0.38
C ALA A 82 13.02 -3.86 0.55
N TYR A 83 11.88 -3.51 1.11
CA TYR A 83 11.75 -2.38 2.02
C TYR A 83 10.88 -2.77 3.21
N GLU A 84 11.16 -2.15 4.35
CA GLU A 84 10.26 -2.22 5.49
C GLU A 84 9.35 -0.99 5.46
N VAL A 85 8.06 -1.23 5.66
CA VAL A 85 7.07 -0.16 5.63
C VAL A 85 6.40 -0.07 6.99
N GLN A 86 6.31 1.16 7.50
CA GLN A 86 5.56 1.46 8.71
C GLN A 86 4.33 2.28 8.36
N SER A 87 3.19 1.88 8.87
CA SER A 87 1.92 2.59 8.69
C SER A 87 1.44 3.15 10.01
N PHE A 88 0.87 4.35 9.95
CA PHE A 88 0.37 5.09 11.11
C PHE A 88 -1.09 5.43 10.89
N PHE A 89 -1.90 5.26 11.93
CA PHE A 89 -3.35 5.42 11.87
C PHE A 89 -3.78 6.43 12.93
N TRP A 90 -4.55 7.44 12.53
CA TRP A 90 -5.04 8.43 13.49
C TRP A 90 -6.30 9.11 12.96
N GLU A 91 -7.39 8.96 13.71
CA GLU A 91 -8.66 9.68 13.46
C GLU A 91 -9.11 9.72 12.01
N GLY A 92 -9.15 8.55 11.36
CA GLY A 92 -9.60 8.46 9.98
C GLY A 92 -8.56 8.83 8.94
N TYR A 93 -7.32 9.03 9.35
CA TYR A 93 -6.18 9.28 8.46
C TYR A 93 -5.15 8.18 8.56
N ILE A 94 -4.49 7.89 7.44
CA ILE A 94 -3.42 6.91 7.38
C ILE A 94 -2.25 7.50 6.59
N TRP A 95 -1.03 7.22 7.06
CA TRP A 95 0.16 7.52 6.28
C TRP A 95 1.16 6.38 6.47
N SER A 96 2.09 6.26 5.52
CA SER A 96 3.10 5.22 5.57
C SER A 96 4.48 5.80 5.28
N MET A 97 5.49 5.20 5.90
CA MET A 97 6.88 5.54 5.70
C MET A 97 7.64 4.30 5.29
N VAL A 98 8.58 4.47 4.37
CA VAL A 98 9.37 3.38 3.82
C VAL A 98 10.82 3.55 4.25
N GLY A 99 11.39 2.48 4.81
CA GLY A 99 12.80 2.41 5.15
C GLY A 99 13.48 1.29 4.39
N GLU A 100 14.77 1.44 4.15
CA GLU A 100 15.57 0.36 3.54
C GLU A 100 15.89 -0.71 4.58
N GLU A 101 15.85 -1.95 4.14
CA GLU A 101 16.28 -3.07 4.97
C GLU A 101 17.79 -3.29 4.88
#